data_ad7a79514473a1eb03c88933eceee3d8
#
_entry.id   ad7a79514473a1eb03c88933eceee3d8
#
_cell.length_a   1.000
_cell.length_b   1.000
_cell.length_c   1.000
_cell.angle_alpha   90.00
_cell.angle_beta   90.00
_cell.angle_gamma   90.00
#
_symmetry.space_group_name_H-M   'P 1'
#
loop_
_entity.id
_entity.type
_entity.pdbx_description
1 polymer ?
#
loop_
_entity_poly.entity_id
_entity_poly.type
_entity_poly.pdbx_seq_one_letter_code
_entity_poly.pdbx_strand_id
1 'polypeptide(L)'
;MKLNMRRLGTSGIEITTVGFGSWAAGGGGWAFGWGPQDDDASIRAIERAVSGGVNWIDTAAIYGLGHSEEVVGRALSGMPAADRPLVFTKCGMDPDPADSYRPPTRKASPAFIRIEVERSLRRLGVEWIDLYQIHWPDETGVPVEDSWGEMGRLVDEGKVRAIGVSNFSVELLERCERVRHVDSLQPPFSLIHRGSGSTVIPWAAAHGTGVIVYSPMASGILTDSFSRERVEAMAEDDWR
;
A
#
# COMPACT_ATOMS: atom_id res chain seq x y z
N MET A 1 -6.82 -23.40 7.71
CA MET A 1 -6.38 -22.83 9.01
C MET A 1 -7.06 -21.46 9.15
N LYS A 2 -7.74 -21.15 10.24
CA LYS A 2 -8.38 -19.84 10.41
C LYS A 2 -7.30 -18.81 10.78
N LEU A 3 -7.14 -17.77 9.99
CA LEU A 3 -6.20 -16.68 10.30
C LEU A 3 -6.72 -15.84 11.47
N ASN A 4 -5.82 -15.35 12.31
CA ASN A 4 -6.16 -14.45 13.39
C ASN A 4 -6.60 -13.09 12.82
N MET A 5 -7.67 -12.52 13.41
CA MET A 5 -8.17 -11.19 13.07
C MET A 5 -7.66 -10.14 14.06
N ARG A 6 -7.50 -8.92 13.61
CA ARG A 6 -7.17 -7.74 14.42
C ARG A 6 -7.95 -6.54 13.92
N ARG A 7 -8.32 -5.66 14.83
CA ARG A 7 -8.82 -4.33 14.45
C ARG A 7 -7.65 -3.48 13.93
N LEU A 8 -7.88 -2.77 12.87
CA LEU A 8 -6.95 -1.76 12.36
C LEU A 8 -7.14 -0.47 13.17
N GLY A 9 -6.49 -0.40 14.33
CA GLY A 9 -6.65 0.72 15.26
C GLY A 9 -8.10 0.93 15.67
N THR A 10 -8.54 2.18 15.57
CA THR A 10 -9.92 2.61 15.87
C THR A 10 -10.78 2.80 14.62
N SER A 11 -10.27 2.49 13.43
CA SER A 11 -10.94 2.67 12.11
C SER A 11 -12.25 1.87 11.94
N GLY A 12 -12.52 0.90 12.81
CA GLY A 12 -13.65 -0.03 12.66
C GLY A 12 -13.42 -1.15 11.63
N ILE A 13 -12.26 -1.17 10.97
CA ILE A 13 -11.89 -2.20 9.99
C ILE A 13 -11.24 -3.38 10.73
N GLU A 14 -11.69 -4.61 10.43
CA GLU A 14 -11.08 -5.84 10.92
C GLU A 14 -10.29 -6.52 9.81
N ILE A 15 -9.00 -6.81 10.07
CA ILE A 15 -8.08 -7.42 9.12
C ILE A 15 -7.47 -8.70 9.67
N THR A 16 -7.13 -9.62 8.78
CA THR A 16 -6.26 -10.74 9.12
C THR A 16 -4.85 -10.24 9.43
N THR A 17 -4.13 -10.92 10.33
CA THR A 17 -2.74 -10.56 10.70
C THR A 17 -1.74 -10.66 9.55
N VAL A 18 -2.14 -11.31 8.46
CA VAL A 18 -1.39 -11.40 7.20
C VAL A 18 -2.27 -10.85 6.09
N GLY A 19 -1.73 -9.94 5.27
CA GLY A 19 -2.35 -9.43 4.07
C GLY A 19 -1.58 -9.82 2.81
N PHE A 20 -2.19 -9.63 1.66
CA PHE A 20 -1.54 -9.86 0.37
C PHE A 20 -0.96 -8.54 -0.15
N GLY A 21 0.37 -8.45 -0.22
CA GLY A 21 1.05 -7.31 -0.86
C GLY A 21 1.23 -7.56 -2.35
N SER A 22 0.77 -6.64 -3.19
CA SER A 22 0.75 -6.80 -4.65
C SER A 22 1.85 -6.04 -5.38
N TRP A 23 2.89 -5.59 -4.71
CA TRP A 23 3.97 -4.84 -5.37
C TRP A 23 4.57 -5.61 -6.55
N ALA A 24 4.88 -6.89 -6.39
CA ALA A 24 5.41 -7.73 -7.46
C ALA A 24 4.47 -7.84 -8.67
N ALA A 25 3.14 -7.80 -8.46
CA ALA A 25 2.16 -7.82 -9.56
C ALA A 25 2.22 -6.58 -10.45
N GLY A 26 2.95 -5.53 -10.06
CA GLY A 26 3.26 -4.39 -10.93
C GLY A 26 4.21 -4.71 -12.06
N GLY A 27 4.90 -5.85 -12.01
CA GLY A 27 5.82 -6.28 -13.07
C GLY A 27 7.12 -5.47 -13.15
N GLY A 28 7.81 -5.61 -14.28
CA GLY A 28 9.01 -4.86 -14.65
C GLY A 28 8.69 -3.58 -15.41
N GLY A 29 9.74 -2.98 -16.01
CA GLY A 29 9.58 -1.80 -16.88
C GLY A 29 9.43 -0.48 -16.14
N TRP A 30 9.77 -0.41 -14.86
CA TRP A 30 9.76 0.81 -14.04
C TRP A 30 10.80 0.76 -12.91
N ALA A 31 11.09 1.91 -12.29
CA ALA A 31 12.22 2.13 -11.36
C ALA A 31 12.33 1.11 -10.21
N PHE A 32 11.21 0.58 -9.74
CA PHE A 32 11.14 -0.34 -8.59
C PHE A 32 10.43 -1.65 -8.97
N GLY A 33 10.58 -2.08 -10.23
CA GLY A 33 10.01 -3.32 -10.74
C GLY A 33 10.68 -4.56 -10.16
N TRP A 34 9.96 -5.67 -10.14
CA TRP A 34 10.43 -6.98 -9.71
C TRP A 34 10.75 -7.90 -10.90
N GLY A 35 11.05 -7.29 -12.07
CA GLY A 35 11.17 -8.02 -13.31
C GLY A 35 9.81 -8.45 -13.90
N PRO A 36 9.81 -9.14 -15.06
CA PRO A 36 8.59 -9.57 -15.73
C PRO A 36 7.72 -10.47 -14.84
N GLN A 37 6.42 -10.23 -14.83
CA GLN A 37 5.43 -11.00 -14.09
C GLN A 37 4.33 -11.52 -15.02
N ASP A 38 3.77 -12.68 -14.69
CA ASP A 38 2.58 -13.24 -15.35
C ASP A 38 1.34 -12.79 -14.56
N ASP A 39 0.49 -12.00 -15.20
CA ASP A 39 -0.74 -11.47 -14.62
C ASP A 39 -1.69 -12.58 -14.16
N ASP A 40 -1.84 -13.64 -14.94
CA ASP A 40 -2.74 -14.75 -14.59
C ASP A 40 -2.19 -15.53 -13.38
N ALA A 41 -0.87 -15.67 -13.27
CA ALA A 41 -0.24 -16.22 -12.06
C ALA A 41 -0.46 -15.31 -10.85
N SER A 42 -0.36 -14.00 -11.03
CA SER A 42 -0.62 -13.00 -9.98
C SER A 42 -2.08 -13.04 -9.52
N ILE A 43 -3.05 -13.13 -10.45
CA ILE A 43 -4.48 -13.28 -10.15
C ILE A 43 -4.72 -14.58 -9.37
N ARG A 44 -4.20 -15.70 -9.83
CA ARG A 44 -4.33 -16.99 -9.09
C ARG A 44 -3.73 -16.93 -7.70
N ALA A 45 -2.62 -16.19 -7.51
CA ALA A 45 -2.02 -16.02 -6.18
C ALA A 45 -2.92 -15.21 -5.25
N ILE A 46 -3.56 -14.14 -5.76
CA ILE A 46 -4.56 -13.35 -5.02
C ILE A 46 -5.75 -14.24 -4.63
N GLU A 47 -6.35 -14.95 -5.61
CA GLU A 47 -7.48 -15.85 -5.37
C GLU A 47 -7.13 -16.95 -4.34
N ARG A 48 -5.92 -17.49 -4.44
CA ARG A 48 -5.43 -18.48 -3.48
C ARG A 48 -5.25 -17.91 -2.08
N ALA A 49 -4.75 -16.69 -1.95
CA ALA A 49 -4.62 -16.01 -0.66
C ALA A 49 -5.99 -15.76 -0.02
N VAL A 50 -6.94 -15.23 -0.79
CA VAL A 50 -8.31 -14.94 -0.34
C VAL A 50 -9.03 -16.23 0.06
N SER A 51 -8.99 -17.28 -0.76
CA SER A 51 -9.55 -18.58 -0.44
C SER A 51 -8.88 -19.25 0.78
N GLY A 52 -7.64 -18.87 1.08
CA GLY A 52 -6.91 -19.25 2.30
C GLY A 52 -7.30 -18.46 3.55
N GLY A 53 -8.18 -17.47 3.41
CA GLY A 53 -8.74 -16.66 4.50
C GLY A 53 -8.08 -15.28 4.70
N VAL A 54 -7.15 -14.85 3.81
CA VAL A 54 -6.64 -13.48 3.79
C VAL A 54 -7.79 -12.56 3.36
N ASN A 55 -8.07 -11.50 4.13
CA ASN A 55 -9.21 -10.63 3.87
C ASN A 55 -8.84 -9.20 3.43
N TRP A 56 -7.58 -8.92 3.10
CA TRP A 56 -7.16 -7.63 2.58
C TRP A 56 -5.98 -7.74 1.61
N ILE A 57 -5.97 -6.84 0.65
CA ILE A 57 -4.92 -6.69 -0.37
C ILE A 57 -4.35 -5.30 -0.25
N ASP A 58 -3.01 -5.17 -0.24
CA ASP A 58 -2.29 -3.90 -0.27
C ASP A 58 -1.62 -3.70 -1.62
N THR A 59 -2.00 -2.62 -2.30
CA THR A 59 -1.45 -2.17 -3.59
C THR A 59 -1.03 -0.71 -3.52
N ALA A 60 -0.66 -0.11 -4.65
CA ALA A 60 -0.43 1.33 -4.81
C ALA A 60 -0.55 1.76 -6.27
N ALA A 61 -0.96 3.01 -6.49
CA ALA A 61 -1.07 3.60 -7.82
C ALA A 61 0.26 3.59 -8.59
N ILE A 62 1.39 3.68 -7.88
CA ILE A 62 2.72 3.67 -8.50
C ILE A 62 3.20 2.27 -8.89
N TYR A 63 2.67 1.18 -8.32
CA TYR A 63 3.16 -0.17 -8.62
C TYR A 63 2.87 -0.55 -10.06
N GLY A 64 3.95 -0.66 -10.86
CA GLY A 64 3.84 -0.85 -12.30
C GLY A 64 3.08 0.28 -13.00
N LEU A 65 3.15 1.53 -12.47
CA LEU A 65 2.47 2.71 -13.03
C LEU A 65 0.94 2.53 -13.16
N GLY A 66 0.35 1.79 -12.22
CA GLY A 66 -1.08 1.46 -12.17
C GLY A 66 -1.40 0.00 -12.49
N HIS A 67 -0.48 -0.74 -13.12
CA HIS A 67 -0.71 -2.12 -13.54
C HIS A 67 -1.09 -3.05 -12.37
N SER A 68 -0.44 -2.90 -11.20
CA SER A 68 -0.81 -3.70 -10.01
C SER A 68 -2.27 -3.50 -9.60
N GLU A 69 -2.79 -2.27 -9.65
CA GLU A 69 -4.22 -2.00 -9.37
C GLU A 69 -5.14 -2.64 -10.42
N GLU A 70 -4.74 -2.67 -11.71
CA GLU A 70 -5.50 -3.35 -12.76
C GLU A 70 -5.54 -4.87 -12.56
N VAL A 71 -4.40 -5.48 -12.20
CA VAL A 71 -4.33 -6.92 -11.88
C VAL A 71 -5.21 -7.26 -10.67
N VAL A 72 -5.15 -6.44 -9.61
CA VAL A 72 -6.04 -6.59 -8.44
C VAL A 72 -7.49 -6.45 -8.85
N GLY A 73 -7.84 -5.43 -9.65
CA GLY A 73 -9.21 -5.20 -10.15
C GLY A 73 -9.74 -6.40 -10.95
N ARG A 74 -8.91 -7.01 -11.81
CA ARG A 74 -9.26 -8.23 -12.53
C ARG A 74 -9.53 -9.40 -11.57
N ALA A 75 -8.69 -9.60 -10.56
CA ALA A 75 -8.91 -10.63 -9.54
C ALA A 75 -10.23 -10.41 -8.80
N LEU A 76 -10.52 -9.16 -8.38
CA LEU A 76 -11.77 -8.81 -7.69
C LEU A 76 -13.00 -9.05 -8.57
N SER A 77 -12.92 -8.76 -9.87
CA SER A 77 -14.04 -8.94 -10.80
C SER A 77 -14.44 -10.40 -10.97
N GLY A 78 -13.50 -11.33 -10.79
CA GLY A 78 -13.77 -12.79 -10.80
C GLY A 78 -14.39 -13.32 -9.51
N MET A 79 -14.48 -12.51 -8.44
CA MET A 79 -14.98 -12.93 -7.12
C MET A 79 -16.41 -12.45 -6.88
N PRO A 80 -17.28 -13.29 -6.24
CA PRO A 80 -18.55 -12.79 -5.71
C PRO A 80 -18.35 -11.60 -4.77
N ALA A 81 -19.22 -10.61 -4.81
CA ALA A 81 -19.06 -9.39 -4.01
C ALA A 81 -18.91 -9.64 -2.49
N ALA A 82 -19.59 -10.67 -1.98
CA ALA A 82 -19.52 -11.05 -0.57
C ALA A 82 -18.16 -11.66 -0.14
N ASP A 83 -17.40 -12.17 -1.11
CA ASP A 83 -16.12 -12.85 -0.86
C ASP A 83 -14.90 -11.94 -1.16
N ARG A 84 -15.15 -10.71 -1.66
CA ARG A 84 -14.08 -9.78 -1.99
C ARG A 84 -13.32 -9.33 -0.75
N PRO A 85 -12.00 -9.36 -0.79
CA PRO A 85 -11.17 -8.79 0.28
C PRO A 85 -11.29 -7.28 0.32
N LEU A 86 -10.91 -6.68 1.44
CA LEU A 86 -10.71 -5.25 1.58
C LEU A 86 -9.56 -4.79 0.66
N VAL A 87 -9.72 -3.61 0.07
CA VAL A 87 -8.72 -3.05 -0.85
C VAL A 87 -8.05 -1.84 -0.21
N PHE A 88 -6.73 -1.94 -0.05
CA PHE A 88 -5.87 -0.88 0.43
C PHE A 88 -4.97 -0.42 -0.71
N THR A 89 -4.94 0.89 -0.97
CA THR A 89 -4.03 1.45 -1.98
C THR A 89 -3.45 2.78 -1.52
N LYS A 90 -2.55 3.35 -2.32
CA LYS A 90 -1.75 4.51 -1.93
C LYS A 90 -1.63 5.52 -3.06
N CYS A 91 -1.51 6.80 -2.68
CA CYS A 91 -1.29 7.94 -3.56
C CYS A 91 -0.01 8.71 -3.24
N GLY A 92 0.25 9.76 -3.99
CA GLY A 92 1.29 10.72 -3.71
C GLY A 92 2.64 10.38 -4.35
N MET A 93 2.63 9.58 -5.42
CA MET A 93 3.83 9.26 -6.19
C MET A 93 3.59 9.60 -7.67
N ASP A 94 4.19 10.69 -8.15
CA ASP A 94 4.03 11.21 -9.52
C ASP A 94 5.16 10.68 -10.41
N PRO A 95 4.90 9.67 -11.28
CA PRO A 95 5.94 9.13 -12.17
C PRO A 95 6.28 10.11 -13.27
N ASP A 96 7.53 10.08 -13.73
CA ASP A 96 7.94 10.83 -14.93
C ASP A 96 7.32 10.16 -16.18
N PRO A 97 6.46 10.86 -16.95
CA PRO A 97 5.85 10.26 -18.13
C PRO A 97 6.83 9.99 -19.27
N ALA A 98 8.02 10.61 -19.24
CA ALA A 98 9.06 10.44 -20.27
C ALA A 98 10.06 9.34 -19.91
N ASP A 99 10.16 8.95 -18.63
CA ASP A 99 11.11 7.95 -18.16
C ASP A 99 10.56 7.15 -16.98
N SER A 100 10.08 5.95 -17.25
CA SER A 100 9.52 5.03 -16.25
C SER A 100 10.56 4.51 -15.24
N TYR A 101 11.84 4.60 -15.55
CA TYR A 101 12.93 4.19 -14.66
C TYR A 101 13.42 5.31 -13.75
N ARG A 102 12.98 6.55 -13.99
CA ARG A 102 13.22 7.64 -13.06
C ARG A 102 12.39 7.47 -11.80
N PRO A 103 12.99 7.59 -10.60
CA PRO A 103 12.23 7.57 -9.35
C PRO A 103 11.10 8.60 -9.38
N PRO A 104 9.86 8.22 -9.02
CA PRO A 104 8.72 9.14 -9.01
C PRO A 104 8.90 10.25 -8.00
N THR A 105 8.42 11.44 -8.31
CA THR A 105 8.37 12.57 -7.37
C THR A 105 7.31 12.31 -6.30
N ARG A 106 7.65 12.55 -5.03
CA ARG A 106 6.70 12.48 -3.90
C ARG A 106 5.85 13.74 -3.90
N LYS A 107 4.62 13.63 -4.38
CA LYS A 107 3.72 14.75 -4.61
C LYS A 107 2.34 14.44 -4.05
N ALA A 108 2.00 15.08 -2.94
CA ALA A 108 0.74 14.85 -2.24
C ALA A 108 -0.14 16.12 -2.20
N SER A 109 -0.12 16.93 -3.26
CA SER A 109 -1.00 18.09 -3.32
C SER A 109 -2.48 17.65 -3.38
N PRO A 110 -3.42 18.42 -2.77
CA PRO A 110 -4.85 18.12 -2.79
C PRO A 110 -5.39 17.78 -4.17
N ALA A 111 -5.02 18.57 -5.18
CA ALA A 111 -5.45 18.34 -6.57
C ALA A 111 -4.92 17.01 -7.14
N PHE A 112 -3.66 16.65 -6.81
CA PHE A 112 -3.06 15.41 -7.29
C PHE A 112 -3.68 14.19 -6.60
N ILE A 113 -3.90 14.24 -5.29
CA ILE A 113 -4.61 13.20 -4.54
C ILE A 113 -5.98 12.90 -5.14
N ARG A 114 -6.76 13.95 -5.52
CA ARG A 114 -8.05 13.79 -6.19
C ARG A 114 -7.94 13.09 -7.53
N ILE A 115 -6.96 13.43 -8.32
CA ILE A 115 -6.74 12.78 -9.62
C ILE A 115 -6.39 11.30 -9.41
N GLU A 116 -5.52 11.01 -8.44
CA GLU A 116 -5.09 9.64 -8.19
C GLU A 116 -6.20 8.75 -7.64
N VAL A 117 -7.02 9.22 -6.68
CA VAL A 117 -8.12 8.42 -6.14
C VAL A 117 -9.11 8.00 -7.23
N GLU A 118 -9.46 8.92 -8.16
CA GLU A 118 -10.35 8.60 -9.26
C GLU A 118 -9.75 7.58 -10.23
N ARG A 119 -8.44 7.66 -10.46
CA ARG A 119 -7.71 6.68 -11.25
C ARG A 119 -7.67 5.32 -10.58
N SER A 120 -7.39 5.28 -9.28
CA SER A 120 -7.35 4.05 -8.48
C SER A 120 -8.71 3.35 -8.44
N LEU A 121 -9.80 4.08 -8.17
CA LEU A 121 -11.17 3.55 -8.20
C LEU A 121 -11.50 2.89 -9.55
N ARG A 122 -11.11 3.54 -10.67
CA ARG A 122 -11.33 2.99 -12.03
C ARG A 122 -10.52 1.74 -12.30
N ARG A 123 -9.20 1.72 -11.95
CA ARG A 123 -8.33 0.56 -12.18
C ARG A 123 -8.74 -0.64 -11.33
N LEU A 124 -9.10 -0.38 -10.09
CA LEU A 124 -9.57 -1.41 -9.14
C LEU A 124 -11.00 -1.90 -9.45
N GLY A 125 -11.80 -1.12 -10.18
CA GLY A 125 -13.20 -1.45 -10.47
C GLY A 125 -14.08 -1.50 -9.22
N VAL A 126 -13.84 -0.59 -8.25
CA VAL A 126 -14.57 -0.52 -6.98
C VAL A 126 -15.24 0.84 -6.80
N GLU A 127 -16.32 0.90 -6.04
CA GLU A 127 -17.05 2.14 -5.75
C GLU A 127 -16.35 2.98 -4.66
N TRP A 128 -15.65 2.34 -3.74
CA TRP A 128 -14.84 2.95 -2.68
C TRP A 128 -13.59 2.13 -2.39
N ILE A 129 -12.60 2.76 -1.78
CA ILE A 129 -11.38 2.14 -1.28
C ILE A 129 -11.51 1.96 0.24
N ASP A 130 -11.18 0.79 0.77
CA ASP A 130 -11.31 0.52 2.22
C ASP A 130 -10.25 1.26 3.04
N LEU A 131 -9.01 1.35 2.57
CA LEU A 131 -7.95 2.17 3.16
C LEU A 131 -7.16 2.88 2.07
N TYR A 132 -7.14 4.22 2.11
CA TYR A 132 -6.35 5.03 1.20
C TYR A 132 -5.20 5.71 1.94
N GLN A 133 -3.98 5.62 1.43
CA GLN A 133 -2.79 6.05 2.16
C GLN A 133 -1.95 7.03 1.35
N ILE A 134 -1.36 8.05 2.01
CA ILE A 134 -0.25 8.80 1.42
C ILE A 134 0.98 7.90 1.51
N HIS A 135 1.59 7.56 0.35
CA HIS A 135 2.67 6.59 0.24
C HIS A 135 3.98 7.07 0.85
N TRP A 136 4.30 8.35 0.64
CA TRP A 136 5.44 9.06 1.20
C TRP A 136 5.07 10.51 1.50
N PRO A 137 5.73 11.16 2.47
CA PRO A 137 5.58 12.60 2.66
C PRO A 137 5.88 13.39 1.38
N ASP A 138 5.15 14.47 1.18
CA ASP A 138 5.38 15.39 0.05
C ASP A 138 6.81 15.98 0.10
N GLU A 139 7.47 16.07 -1.06
CA GLU A 139 8.78 16.70 -1.22
C GLU A 139 8.73 17.97 -2.10
N THR A 140 7.53 18.33 -2.57
CA THR A 140 7.33 19.51 -3.45
C THR A 140 7.01 20.78 -2.69
N GLY A 141 6.91 20.71 -1.35
CA GLY A 141 6.67 21.85 -0.48
C GLY A 141 5.21 22.02 -0.07
N VAL A 142 4.34 21.05 -0.34
CA VAL A 142 2.95 21.08 0.11
C VAL A 142 2.90 20.77 1.61
N PRO A 143 2.26 21.65 2.43
CA PRO A 143 2.06 21.37 3.85
C PRO A 143 1.29 20.07 4.06
N VAL A 144 1.73 19.24 5.02
CA VAL A 144 1.08 17.95 5.28
C VAL A 144 -0.38 18.13 5.71
N GLU A 145 -0.71 19.23 6.35
CA GLU A 145 -2.09 19.59 6.77
C GLU A 145 -3.03 19.72 5.56
N ASP A 146 -2.54 20.27 4.45
CA ASP A 146 -3.33 20.43 3.23
C ASP A 146 -3.60 19.06 2.57
N SER A 147 -2.54 18.25 2.44
CA SER A 147 -2.64 16.88 1.92
C SER A 147 -3.59 16.04 2.78
N TRP A 148 -3.41 16.09 4.10
CA TRP A 148 -4.18 15.31 5.06
C TRP A 148 -5.63 15.78 5.15
N GLY A 149 -5.86 17.10 5.07
CA GLY A 149 -7.21 17.65 4.97
C GLY A 149 -7.96 17.16 3.74
N GLU A 150 -7.26 17.00 2.60
CA GLU A 150 -7.85 16.42 1.40
C GLU A 150 -8.21 14.94 1.57
N MET A 151 -7.32 14.16 2.19
CA MET A 151 -7.62 12.75 2.52
C MET A 151 -8.90 12.66 3.37
N GLY A 152 -9.06 13.55 4.36
CA GLY A 152 -10.28 13.63 5.17
C GLY A 152 -11.54 13.92 4.37
N ARG A 153 -11.47 14.82 3.37
CA ARG A 153 -12.62 15.11 2.47
C ARG A 153 -13.02 13.89 1.65
N LEU A 154 -12.07 13.05 1.22
CA LEU A 154 -12.38 11.82 0.50
C LEU A 154 -13.17 10.82 1.35
N VAL A 155 -12.93 10.78 2.68
CA VAL A 155 -13.76 10.00 3.62
C VAL A 155 -15.17 10.59 3.71
N ASP A 156 -15.27 11.91 3.87
CA ASP A 156 -16.56 12.60 3.99
C ASP A 156 -17.42 12.48 2.71
N GLU A 157 -16.78 12.35 1.55
CA GLU A 157 -17.40 12.06 0.24
C GLU A 157 -17.76 10.59 0.04
N GLY A 158 -17.33 9.69 0.92
CA GLY A 158 -17.54 8.24 0.79
C GLY A 158 -16.71 7.54 -0.28
N LYS A 159 -15.68 8.19 -0.82
CA LYS A 159 -14.76 7.59 -1.79
C LYS A 159 -13.77 6.62 -1.16
N VAL A 160 -13.46 6.86 0.11
CA VAL A 160 -12.60 6.00 0.93
C VAL A 160 -13.22 5.81 2.31
N ARG A 161 -13.02 4.65 2.94
CA ARG A 161 -13.60 4.35 4.26
C ARG A 161 -12.70 4.78 5.41
N ALA A 162 -11.39 4.60 5.24
CA ALA A 162 -10.36 5.00 6.20
C ALA A 162 -9.15 5.57 5.47
N ILE A 163 -8.38 6.39 6.17
CA ILE A 163 -7.19 7.04 5.63
C ILE A 163 -5.95 6.71 6.45
N GLY A 164 -4.80 6.66 5.78
CA GLY A 164 -3.54 6.31 6.42
C GLY A 164 -2.35 6.98 5.77
N VAL A 165 -1.19 6.71 6.35
CA VAL A 165 0.09 7.20 5.85
C VAL A 165 1.15 6.09 5.87
N SER A 166 2.13 6.20 4.99
CA SER A 166 3.29 5.33 4.96
C SER A 166 4.57 6.17 5.03
N ASN A 167 5.60 5.67 5.72
CA ASN A 167 6.91 6.34 5.81
C ASN A 167 6.93 7.73 6.49
N PHE A 168 5.96 8.02 7.33
CA PHE A 168 5.89 9.28 8.07
C PHE A 168 6.69 9.22 9.36
N SER A 169 7.30 10.35 9.73
CA SER A 169 7.93 10.54 11.05
C SER A 169 6.88 10.83 12.12
N VAL A 170 7.25 10.68 13.39
CA VAL A 170 6.37 11.06 14.52
C VAL A 170 5.93 12.52 14.41
N GLU A 171 6.82 13.43 14.03
CA GLU A 171 6.49 14.85 13.84
C GLU A 171 5.36 15.05 12.82
N LEU A 172 5.44 14.37 11.67
CA LEU A 172 4.41 14.44 10.63
C LEU A 172 3.09 13.79 11.08
N LEU A 173 3.18 12.68 11.82
CA LEU A 173 2.00 12.03 12.40
C LEU A 173 1.27 12.95 13.38
N GLU A 174 2.00 13.64 14.25
CA GLU A 174 1.45 14.66 15.18
C GLU A 174 0.76 15.82 14.43
N ARG A 175 1.30 16.22 13.29
CA ARG A 175 0.71 17.25 12.44
C ARG A 175 -0.59 16.76 11.78
N CYS A 176 -0.60 15.54 11.27
CA CYS A 176 -1.81 14.92 10.72
C CYS A 176 -2.89 14.78 11.79
N GLU A 177 -2.56 14.30 12.99
CA GLU A 177 -3.49 14.06 14.08
C GLU A 177 -4.20 15.33 14.55
N ARG A 178 -3.56 16.50 14.46
CA ARG A 178 -4.20 17.80 14.76
C ARG A 178 -5.29 18.19 13.75
N VAL A 179 -5.26 17.63 12.55
CA VAL A 179 -6.27 17.89 11.50
C VAL A 179 -7.37 16.83 11.53
N ARG A 180 -6.99 15.56 11.55
CA ARG A 180 -7.89 14.41 11.61
C ARG A 180 -7.09 13.20 12.08
N HIS A 181 -7.75 12.28 12.80
CA HIS A 181 -7.14 11.04 13.26
C HIS A 181 -6.50 10.25 12.11
N VAL A 182 -5.31 9.68 12.38
CA VAL A 182 -4.60 8.79 11.47
C VAL A 182 -5.07 7.37 11.71
N ASP A 183 -5.97 6.85 10.85
CA ASP A 183 -6.54 5.51 11.03
C ASP A 183 -5.49 4.40 10.90
N SER A 184 -4.51 4.59 10.01
CA SER A 184 -3.47 3.58 9.74
C SER A 184 -2.11 4.18 9.45
N LEU A 185 -1.06 3.49 9.94
CA LEU A 185 0.34 3.75 9.65
C LEU A 185 0.97 2.51 9.02
N GLN A 186 1.66 2.69 7.88
CA GLN A 186 2.39 1.62 7.20
C GLN A 186 3.90 1.86 7.20
N PRO A 187 4.65 1.42 8.22
CA PRO A 187 6.10 1.52 8.28
C PRO A 187 6.79 0.25 7.80
N PRO A 188 8.11 0.32 7.42
CA PRO A 188 8.93 -0.88 7.23
C PRO A 188 9.19 -1.54 8.59
N PHE A 189 9.03 -2.88 8.65
CA PHE A 189 9.40 -3.62 9.85
C PHE A 189 9.64 -5.09 9.54
N SER A 190 10.78 -5.61 10.01
CA SER A 190 11.15 -7.03 9.87
C SER A 190 12.05 -7.46 11.03
N LEU A 191 12.47 -8.71 11.04
CA LEU A 191 13.45 -9.20 12.03
C LEU A 191 14.78 -8.46 11.95
N ILE A 192 15.19 -7.98 10.78
CA ILE A 192 16.46 -7.28 10.55
C ILE A 192 16.30 -5.76 10.42
N HIS A 193 15.12 -5.25 10.07
CA HIS A 193 14.81 -3.81 9.98
C HIS A 193 13.85 -3.43 11.11
N ARG A 194 14.38 -3.00 12.27
CA ARG A 194 13.62 -2.83 13.51
C ARG A 194 13.41 -1.38 13.96
N GLY A 195 13.91 -0.40 13.22
CA GLY A 195 13.89 1.02 13.60
C GLY A 195 12.49 1.56 13.97
N SER A 196 11.47 1.18 13.19
CA SER A 196 10.08 1.59 13.45
C SER A 196 9.52 1.11 14.80
N GLY A 197 10.07 -0.01 15.33
CA GLY A 197 9.66 -0.58 16.62
C GLY A 197 9.99 0.29 17.83
N SER A 198 10.94 1.21 17.70
CA SER A 198 11.33 2.15 18.77
C SER A 198 10.83 3.59 18.56
N THR A 199 10.15 3.85 17.46
CA THR A 199 9.71 5.21 17.07
C THR A 199 8.21 5.26 16.76
N VAL A 200 7.83 5.04 15.52
CA VAL A 200 6.47 5.27 15.03
C VAL A 200 5.45 4.22 15.48
N ILE A 201 5.87 2.97 15.73
CA ILE A 201 4.96 1.92 16.21
C ILE A 201 4.47 2.20 17.64
N PRO A 202 5.33 2.57 18.62
CA PRO A 202 4.87 3.01 19.93
C PRO A 202 3.96 4.23 19.89
N TRP A 203 4.24 5.19 19.01
CA TRP A 203 3.37 6.34 18.81
C TRP A 203 1.96 5.90 18.34
N ALA A 204 1.90 5.05 17.33
CA ALA A 204 0.64 4.52 16.80
C ALA A 204 -0.18 3.79 17.88
N ALA A 205 0.49 2.99 18.71
CA ALA A 205 -0.16 2.30 19.84
C ALA A 205 -0.76 3.28 20.86
N ALA A 206 -0.08 4.39 21.14
CA ALA A 206 -0.54 5.41 22.08
C ALA A 206 -1.73 6.22 21.54
N HIS A 207 -1.88 6.32 20.21
CA HIS A 207 -2.93 7.12 19.55
C HIS A 207 -4.10 6.28 19.01
N GLY A 208 -4.08 4.96 19.15
CA GLY A 208 -5.13 4.08 18.60
C GLY A 208 -5.05 3.93 17.07
N THR A 209 -3.93 4.32 16.46
CA THR A 209 -3.64 4.15 15.04
C THR A 209 -3.32 2.69 14.72
N GLY A 210 -3.95 2.11 13.72
CA GLY A 210 -3.65 0.76 13.25
C GLY A 210 -2.28 0.70 12.57
N VAL A 211 -1.58 -0.43 12.72
CA VAL A 211 -0.28 -0.62 12.07
C VAL A 211 -0.34 -1.82 11.13
N ILE A 212 -0.02 -1.59 9.86
CA ILE A 212 0.27 -2.63 8.87
C ILE A 212 1.72 -2.43 8.41
N VAL A 213 2.54 -3.48 8.47
CA VAL A 213 3.96 -3.35 8.14
C VAL A 213 4.24 -3.82 6.72
N TYR A 214 5.18 -3.17 6.04
CA TYR A 214 5.67 -3.66 4.76
C TYR A 214 7.07 -4.27 4.87
N SER A 215 7.43 -5.08 3.87
CA SER A 215 8.70 -5.82 3.78
C SER A 215 9.02 -6.71 5.00
N PRO A 216 8.06 -7.44 5.61
CA PRO A 216 8.33 -8.30 6.76
C PRO A 216 9.31 -9.43 6.44
N MET A 217 9.41 -9.83 5.18
CA MET A 217 10.33 -10.86 4.67
C MET A 217 11.65 -10.28 4.14
N ALA A 218 11.88 -8.95 4.27
CA ALA A 218 13.08 -8.25 3.81
C ALA A 218 13.43 -8.61 2.35
N SER A 219 12.48 -8.43 1.44
CA SER A 219 12.61 -8.74 -0.01
C SER A 219 13.02 -10.17 -0.33
N GLY A 220 12.71 -11.10 0.58
CA GLY A 220 13.00 -12.53 0.44
C GLY A 220 14.23 -13.01 1.22
N ILE A 221 15.05 -12.13 1.79
CA ILE A 221 16.24 -12.49 2.57
C ILE A 221 15.89 -13.41 3.77
N LEU A 222 14.71 -13.23 4.36
CA LEU A 222 14.24 -14.03 5.50
C LEU A 222 13.46 -15.29 5.08
N THR A 223 13.68 -15.78 3.86
CA THR A 223 13.07 -17.02 3.36
C THR A 223 14.11 -18.09 3.09
N ASP A 224 13.71 -19.39 3.16
CA ASP A 224 14.59 -20.50 2.86
C ASP A 224 15.02 -20.54 1.37
N SER A 225 14.34 -19.80 0.51
CA SER A 225 14.63 -19.75 -0.92
C SER A 225 15.65 -18.67 -1.31
N PHE A 226 16.18 -17.92 -0.34
CA PHE A 226 17.22 -16.92 -0.62
C PHE A 226 18.57 -17.60 -0.77
N SER A 227 19.19 -17.47 -1.94
CA SER A 227 20.53 -18.02 -2.20
C SER A 227 21.33 -17.07 -3.09
N ARG A 228 22.65 -17.30 -3.14
CA ARG A 228 23.56 -16.54 -4.00
C ARG A 228 23.21 -16.72 -5.48
N GLU A 229 22.93 -17.96 -5.89
CA GLU A 229 22.57 -18.31 -7.26
C GLU A 229 21.29 -17.60 -7.69
N ARG A 230 20.33 -17.44 -6.77
CA ARG A 230 19.10 -16.69 -7.03
C ARG A 230 19.37 -15.21 -7.24
N VAL A 231 20.28 -14.60 -6.47
CA VAL A 231 20.67 -13.19 -6.64
C VAL A 231 21.38 -13.01 -7.99
N GLU A 232 22.31 -13.92 -8.35
CA GLU A 232 23.04 -13.88 -9.61
C GLU A 232 22.14 -14.13 -10.84
N ALA A 233 20.98 -14.76 -10.65
CA ALA A 233 19.99 -15.03 -11.70
C ALA A 233 18.86 -14.00 -11.80
N MET A 234 18.90 -12.92 -10.99
CA MET A 234 17.89 -11.85 -11.06
C MET A 234 17.97 -11.13 -12.41
N ALA A 235 16.81 -10.69 -12.91
CA ALA A 235 16.72 -9.87 -14.10
C ALA A 235 17.43 -8.52 -13.87
N GLU A 236 17.99 -7.92 -14.93
CA GLU A 236 18.70 -6.64 -14.84
C GLU A 236 17.80 -5.47 -14.35
N ASP A 237 16.51 -5.57 -14.59
CA ASP A 237 15.48 -4.61 -14.14
C ASP A 237 14.84 -4.96 -12.79
N ASP A 238 15.35 -5.95 -12.09
CA ASP A 238 14.95 -6.25 -10.71
C ASP A 238 15.67 -5.31 -9.74
N TRP A 239 14.92 -4.43 -9.09
CA TRP A 239 15.47 -3.39 -8.20
C TRP A 239 16.15 -3.93 -6.93
N ARG A 240 15.88 -5.17 -6.53
CA ARG A 240 16.46 -5.82 -5.34
C ARG A 240 17.95 -6.05 -5.54
#